data_f7cc7d62e67e986f46c9bc1fff7f52a7
#
_entry.id   f7cc7d62e67e986f46c9bc1fff7f52a7
#
_cell.length_a   1.000
_cell.length_b   1.000
_cell.length_c   1.000
_cell.angle_alpha   90.00
_cell.angle_beta   90.00
_cell.angle_gamma   90.00
#
_symmetry.space_group_name_H-M   'P 1'
#
loop_
_entity.id
_entity.type
_entity.pdbx_description
1 polymer ?
#
loop_
_entity_poly.entity_id
_entity_poly.type
_entity_poly.pdbx_seq_one_letter_code
_entity_poly.pdbx_strand_id
1 'polypeptide(L)'
;MTEETLVVVYPSLFAENKINQLTENIKKILKIKNLKFGKIFKDDFLICIHADDPVFVSSAIGLLFGIKQIVIAKKIKNDFKTIVSQVEEIGSNLLLKGEKFFVKADGNAKGFVIKDLELAATSALIQKNQKISARPGTESKHDKLLQIYVTKSNAYVCIFVDEGLGGTANNSQLKKSVCCISDEFSAINCLETIKQGFEVKPIVCYETREDLIHLVKILDKLLPRMLRLDIELEFCKIPKFGKNPEGIISKNSLITNIIIKSAKQAKISHVSLSTSPLIFPSNYVETLQKQVFSANLIPQIPLSGIDSEIIKNAKEIGMEKYISKVEKFVKTNFTKVKSKSNKGKVSKKIIKIRLGPNNVHTILDSLEVEH
;
A
#
# COMPACT_ATOMS: atom_id res chain seq x y z
N MET A 1 7.43 23.51 -28.86
CA MET A 1 7.33 23.31 -27.41
C MET A 1 7.98 21.98 -27.11
N THR A 2 8.98 21.96 -26.24
CA THR A 2 9.65 20.72 -25.84
C THR A 2 8.63 19.80 -25.17
N GLU A 3 8.48 18.60 -25.71
CA GLU A 3 7.69 17.53 -25.10
C GLU A 3 8.30 17.19 -23.75
N GLU A 4 7.53 17.37 -22.69
CA GLU A 4 8.00 17.18 -21.34
C GLU A 4 7.45 15.86 -20.79
N THR A 5 8.35 14.92 -20.45
CA THR A 5 7.98 13.67 -19.79
C THR A 5 7.93 13.89 -18.28
N LEU A 6 6.82 13.52 -17.66
CA LEU A 6 6.55 13.70 -16.24
C LEU A 6 6.14 12.38 -15.60
N VAL A 7 6.41 12.27 -14.30
CA VAL A 7 5.68 11.31 -13.46
C VAL A 7 4.41 11.99 -12.98
N VAL A 8 3.26 11.36 -13.23
CA VAL A 8 1.95 11.88 -12.87
C VAL A 8 1.26 10.91 -11.92
N VAL A 9 0.77 11.44 -10.82
CA VAL A 9 0.08 10.67 -9.78
C VAL A 9 -1.40 11.03 -9.81
N TYR A 10 -2.22 10.00 -9.97
CA TYR A 10 -3.68 10.09 -9.81
C TYR A 10 -4.03 9.66 -8.38
N PRO A 11 -4.51 10.57 -7.51
CA PRO A 11 -4.88 10.24 -6.15
C PRO A 11 -6.04 9.24 -6.09
N SER A 12 -6.10 8.44 -5.04
CA SER A 12 -7.28 7.63 -4.74
C SER A 12 -8.42 8.51 -4.24
N LEU A 13 -9.65 8.03 -4.32
CA LEU A 13 -10.85 8.72 -3.82
C LEU A 13 -10.69 9.17 -2.35
N PHE A 14 -10.09 8.33 -1.52
CA PHE A 14 -9.88 8.61 -0.08
C PHE A 14 -8.73 9.61 0.18
N ALA A 15 -7.95 9.96 -0.82
CA ALA A 15 -6.84 10.92 -0.72
C ALA A 15 -7.13 12.27 -1.38
N GLU A 16 -8.26 12.44 -2.08
CA GLU A 16 -8.60 13.68 -2.77
C GLU A 16 -8.59 14.91 -1.84
N ASN A 17 -9.14 14.76 -0.64
CA ASN A 17 -9.13 15.80 0.40
C ASN A 17 -7.79 15.91 1.14
N LYS A 18 -6.80 15.07 0.81
CA LYS A 18 -5.48 14.98 1.45
C LYS A 18 -4.33 15.19 0.45
N ILE A 19 -4.59 15.84 -0.68
CA ILE A 19 -3.60 16.06 -1.76
C ILE A 19 -2.34 16.76 -1.24
N ASN A 20 -2.47 17.72 -0.32
CA ASN A 20 -1.30 18.39 0.28
C ASN A 20 -0.43 17.40 1.05
N GLN A 21 -1.04 16.56 1.90
CA GLN A 21 -0.33 15.52 2.63
C GLN A 21 0.32 14.51 1.68
N LEU A 22 -0.40 14.09 0.63
CA LEU A 22 0.14 13.19 -0.37
C LEU A 22 1.34 13.80 -1.10
N THR A 23 1.26 15.08 -1.47
CA THR A 23 2.39 15.81 -2.09
C THR A 23 3.61 15.85 -1.17
N GLU A 24 3.43 16.13 0.12
CA GLU A 24 4.53 16.11 1.09
C GLU A 24 5.10 14.68 1.29
N ASN A 25 4.25 13.66 1.27
CA ASN A 25 4.69 12.27 1.33
C ASN A 25 5.52 11.89 0.10
N ILE A 26 5.13 12.36 -1.10
CA ILE A 26 5.91 12.18 -2.33
C ILE A 26 7.30 12.81 -2.18
N LYS A 27 7.38 14.07 -1.77
CA LYS A 27 8.66 14.75 -1.52
C LYS A 27 9.51 13.97 -0.51
N LYS A 28 8.89 13.48 0.55
CA LYS A 28 9.56 12.75 1.62
C LYS A 28 10.12 11.42 1.14
N ILE A 29 9.35 10.61 0.40
CA ILE A 29 9.84 9.32 -0.08
C ILE A 29 10.96 9.48 -1.10
N LEU A 30 10.89 10.48 -1.99
CA LEU A 30 11.95 10.76 -2.95
C LEU A 30 13.26 11.16 -2.25
N LYS A 31 13.18 11.98 -1.19
CA LYS A 31 14.34 12.31 -0.35
C LYS A 31 14.89 11.09 0.39
N ILE A 32 14.03 10.25 0.98
CA ILE A 32 14.45 9.00 1.65
C ILE A 32 15.19 8.08 0.69
N LYS A 33 14.73 8.00 -0.56
CA LYS A 33 15.35 7.19 -1.62
C LYS A 33 16.51 7.87 -2.34
N ASN A 34 16.86 9.09 -1.93
CA ASN A 34 17.92 9.90 -2.53
C ASN A 34 17.75 10.09 -4.06
N LEU A 35 16.50 10.25 -4.50
CA LEU A 35 16.16 10.47 -5.91
C LEU A 35 16.08 11.96 -6.21
N LYS A 36 16.70 12.37 -7.34
CA LYS A 36 16.62 13.75 -7.83
C LYS A 36 15.27 14.01 -8.50
N PHE A 37 14.67 15.11 -8.17
CA PHE A 37 13.43 15.59 -8.77
C PHE A 37 13.43 17.13 -8.81
N GLY A 38 12.74 17.66 -9.81
CA GLY A 38 12.54 19.09 -9.97
C GLY A 38 11.25 19.57 -9.31
N LYS A 39 10.47 20.34 -10.07
CA LYS A 39 9.20 20.91 -9.58
C LYS A 39 8.14 19.85 -9.41
N ILE A 40 7.44 19.88 -8.27
CA ILE A 40 6.18 19.16 -8.05
C ILE A 40 5.06 20.18 -8.07
N PHE A 41 4.04 19.96 -8.89
CA PHE A 41 2.91 20.88 -9.04
C PHE A 41 1.60 20.11 -9.20
N LYS A 42 0.50 20.79 -8.96
CA LYS A 42 -0.84 20.25 -9.18
C LYS A 42 -1.39 20.75 -10.51
N ASP A 43 -2.07 19.88 -11.23
CA ASP A 43 -2.84 20.20 -12.40
C ASP A 43 -4.22 19.53 -12.28
N ASP A 44 -5.22 20.31 -11.88
CA ASP A 44 -6.55 19.84 -11.47
C ASP A 44 -6.44 18.82 -10.32
N PHE A 45 -6.84 17.58 -10.61
CA PHE A 45 -6.81 16.45 -9.68
C PHE A 45 -5.49 15.68 -9.69
N LEU A 46 -4.54 16.04 -10.56
CA LEU A 46 -3.27 15.34 -10.71
C LEU A 46 -2.15 16.01 -9.93
N ILE A 47 -1.17 15.18 -9.47
CA ILE A 47 0.11 15.65 -8.96
C ILE A 47 1.18 15.30 -10.00
N CYS A 48 1.83 16.32 -10.56
CA CYS A 48 2.82 16.19 -11.63
C CYS A 48 4.23 16.43 -11.06
N ILE A 49 5.19 15.60 -11.44
CA ILE A 49 6.55 15.62 -10.94
C ILE A 49 7.54 15.64 -12.11
N HIS A 50 8.41 16.65 -12.14
CA HIS A 50 9.59 16.64 -12.99
C HIS A 50 10.64 15.71 -12.37
N ALA A 51 11.02 14.67 -13.08
CA ALA A 51 11.94 13.66 -12.60
C ALA A 51 13.10 13.48 -13.57
N ASP A 52 14.32 13.43 -13.05
CA ASP A 52 15.52 13.12 -13.86
C ASP A 52 15.44 11.65 -14.35
N ASP A 53 14.95 10.75 -13.49
CA ASP A 53 14.65 9.36 -13.81
C ASP A 53 13.21 9.03 -13.44
N PRO A 54 12.27 9.10 -14.42
CA PRO A 54 10.85 8.84 -14.16
C PRO A 54 10.56 7.42 -13.66
N VAL A 55 11.36 6.41 -14.05
CA VAL A 55 11.15 5.01 -13.69
C VAL A 55 11.43 4.78 -12.20
N PHE A 56 12.58 5.24 -11.71
CA PHE A 56 12.90 5.12 -10.28
C PHE A 56 11.99 5.99 -9.41
N VAL A 57 11.61 7.17 -9.89
CA VAL A 57 10.69 8.06 -9.18
C VAL A 57 9.30 7.42 -9.09
N SER A 58 8.75 6.85 -10.17
CA SER A 58 7.45 6.17 -10.14
C SER A 58 7.47 4.95 -9.20
N SER A 59 8.52 4.14 -9.25
CA SER A 59 8.71 2.99 -8.36
C SER A 59 8.75 3.40 -6.88
N ALA A 60 9.47 4.47 -6.54
CA ALA A 60 9.52 4.98 -5.17
C ALA A 60 8.16 5.49 -4.69
N ILE A 61 7.42 6.19 -5.56
CA ILE A 61 6.07 6.68 -5.27
C ILE A 61 5.09 5.52 -5.08
N GLY A 62 5.25 4.40 -5.77
CA GLY A 62 4.46 3.17 -5.61
C GLY A 62 4.51 2.56 -4.20
N LEU A 63 5.44 3.00 -3.35
CA LEU A 63 5.46 2.61 -1.94
C LEU A 63 4.41 3.35 -1.08
N LEU A 64 3.80 4.42 -1.60
CA LEU A 64 2.84 5.24 -0.88
C LEU A 64 1.41 4.72 -1.00
N PHE A 65 0.62 5.00 0.03
CA PHE A 65 -0.83 4.91 -0.01
C PHE A 65 -1.47 6.24 -0.41
N GLY A 66 -2.75 6.20 -0.77
CA GLY A 66 -3.48 7.37 -1.26
C GLY A 66 -3.36 7.58 -2.77
N ILE A 67 -2.87 6.59 -3.48
CA ILE A 67 -2.64 6.65 -4.92
C ILE A 67 -3.51 5.61 -5.63
N LYS A 68 -4.24 6.05 -6.66
CA LYS A 68 -4.99 5.17 -7.55
C LYS A 68 -4.10 4.66 -8.68
N GLN A 69 -3.37 5.56 -9.34
CA GLN A 69 -2.46 5.22 -10.43
C GLN A 69 -1.22 6.14 -10.42
N ILE A 70 -0.12 5.60 -10.91
CA ILE A 70 1.12 6.32 -11.16
C ILE A 70 1.45 6.10 -12.62
N VAL A 71 1.68 7.19 -13.36
CA VAL A 71 1.97 7.08 -14.78
C VAL A 71 3.21 7.89 -15.15
N ILE A 72 3.92 7.41 -16.17
CA ILE A 72 4.92 8.22 -16.88
C ILE A 72 4.23 8.71 -18.14
N ALA A 73 4.12 10.03 -18.32
CA ALA A 73 3.32 10.61 -19.39
C ALA A 73 4.01 11.79 -20.07
N LYS A 74 3.71 11.96 -21.33
CA LYS A 74 4.01 13.21 -22.07
C LYS A 74 2.93 14.23 -21.80
N LYS A 75 3.33 15.43 -21.36
CA LYS A 75 2.44 16.58 -21.17
C LYS A 75 2.29 17.34 -22.49
N ILE A 76 1.06 17.56 -22.91
CA ILE A 76 0.70 18.30 -24.12
C ILE A 76 -0.44 19.29 -23.84
N LYS A 77 -0.75 20.16 -24.80
CA LYS A 77 -1.93 21.01 -24.73
C LYS A 77 -3.22 20.19 -24.74
N ASN A 78 -4.23 20.66 -24.01
CA ASN A 78 -5.59 20.14 -24.08
C ASN A 78 -6.25 20.59 -25.41
N ASP A 79 -5.83 19.97 -26.52
CA ASP A 79 -6.37 20.15 -27.85
C ASP A 79 -6.65 18.79 -28.49
N PHE A 80 -7.86 18.60 -28.98
CA PHE A 80 -8.35 17.31 -29.49
C PHE A 80 -7.41 16.67 -30.52
N LYS A 81 -7.03 17.45 -31.55
CA LYS A 81 -6.17 16.96 -32.64
C LYS A 81 -4.77 16.62 -32.15
N THR A 82 -4.21 17.46 -31.29
CA THR A 82 -2.89 17.26 -30.69
C THR A 82 -2.87 15.98 -29.84
N ILE A 83 -3.93 15.76 -29.04
CA ILE A 83 -4.03 14.54 -28.20
C ILE A 83 -4.11 13.29 -29.09
N VAL A 84 -4.99 13.27 -30.11
CA VAL A 84 -5.13 12.13 -31.03
C VAL A 84 -3.81 11.81 -31.72
N SER A 85 -3.11 12.82 -32.25
CA SER A 85 -1.80 12.64 -32.89
C SER A 85 -0.74 12.08 -31.93
N GLN A 86 -0.73 12.57 -30.68
CA GLN A 86 0.24 12.08 -29.70
C GLN A 86 -0.06 10.65 -29.25
N VAL A 87 -1.32 10.28 -29.11
CA VAL A 87 -1.72 8.88 -28.80
C VAL A 87 -1.36 7.96 -29.96
N GLU A 88 -1.56 8.39 -31.21
CA GLU A 88 -1.15 7.65 -32.40
C GLU A 88 0.36 7.41 -32.41
N GLU A 89 1.17 8.43 -32.15
CA GLU A 89 2.64 8.32 -32.11
C GLU A 89 3.12 7.40 -31.00
N ILE A 90 2.70 7.63 -29.76
CA ILE A 90 3.11 6.83 -28.59
C ILE A 90 2.62 5.40 -28.75
N GLY A 91 1.34 5.20 -29.09
CA GLY A 91 0.76 3.88 -29.24
C GLY A 91 1.42 3.07 -30.34
N SER A 92 1.77 3.70 -31.46
CA SER A 92 2.50 3.00 -32.55
C SER A 92 3.89 2.52 -32.14
N ASN A 93 4.54 3.21 -31.19
CA ASN A 93 5.83 2.81 -30.66
C ASN A 93 5.73 1.72 -29.57
N LEU A 94 4.58 1.61 -28.90
CA LEU A 94 4.35 0.68 -27.81
C LEU A 94 3.72 -0.64 -28.23
N LEU A 95 2.96 -0.65 -29.35
CA LEU A 95 2.20 -1.80 -29.79
C LEU A 95 3.06 -2.79 -30.56
N LEU A 96 2.94 -4.06 -30.22
CA LEU A 96 3.57 -5.17 -30.92
C LEU A 96 2.60 -5.85 -31.89
N LYS A 97 3.13 -6.70 -32.77
CA LYS A 97 2.36 -7.42 -33.76
C LYS A 97 1.26 -8.28 -33.12
N GLY A 98 0.01 -8.05 -33.54
CA GLY A 98 -1.16 -8.82 -33.10
C GLY A 98 -1.70 -8.44 -31.70
N GLU A 99 -1.08 -7.52 -30.99
CA GLU A 99 -1.57 -7.08 -29.68
C GLU A 99 -2.93 -6.37 -29.77
N LYS A 100 -3.71 -6.53 -28.70
CA LYS A 100 -4.94 -5.79 -28.48
C LYS A 100 -4.65 -4.56 -27.61
N PHE A 101 -5.11 -3.40 -28.05
CA PHE A 101 -4.98 -2.17 -27.29
C PHE A 101 -6.33 -1.63 -26.86
N PHE A 102 -6.35 -0.92 -25.75
CA PHE A 102 -7.51 -0.20 -25.28
C PHE A 102 -7.12 1.25 -24.95
N VAL A 103 -7.85 2.19 -25.56
CA VAL A 103 -7.67 3.62 -25.29
C VAL A 103 -8.69 4.04 -24.26
N LYS A 104 -8.23 4.63 -23.16
CA LYS A 104 -9.06 5.16 -22.09
C LYS A 104 -8.66 6.59 -21.76
N ALA A 105 -9.64 7.48 -21.70
CA ALA A 105 -9.43 8.86 -21.34
C ALA A 105 -10.27 9.20 -20.10
N ASP A 106 -9.64 9.84 -19.12
CA ASP A 106 -10.28 10.31 -17.91
C ASP A 106 -10.04 11.81 -17.72
N GLY A 107 -10.99 12.50 -17.09
CA GLY A 107 -10.87 13.91 -16.73
C GLY A 107 -11.92 14.82 -17.36
N ASN A 108 -11.60 16.12 -17.45
CA ASN A 108 -12.52 17.15 -17.89
C ASN A 108 -11.98 17.85 -19.16
N ALA A 109 -12.51 17.46 -20.30
CA ALA A 109 -12.18 18.13 -21.57
C ALA A 109 -12.94 19.46 -21.70
N LYS A 110 -12.25 20.49 -22.24
CA LYS A 110 -12.87 21.75 -22.60
C LYS A 110 -13.06 21.79 -24.12
N GLY A 111 -14.31 21.75 -24.57
CA GLY A 111 -14.66 21.90 -25.98
C GLY A 111 -14.79 20.58 -26.78
N PHE A 112 -14.67 19.43 -26.14
CA PHE A 112 -14.94 18.12 -26.76
C PHE A 112 -15.41 17.09 -25.72
N VAL A 113 -15.99 15.99 -26.19
CA VAL A 113 -16.44 14.88 -25.34
C VAL A 113 -15.30 13.86 -25.20
N ILE A 114 -15.06 13.40 -23.96
CA ILE A 114 -13.99 12.41 -23.68
C ILE A 114 -14.17 11.13 -24.52
N LYS A 115 -15.43 10.69 -24.71
CA LYS A 115 -15.72 9.48 -25.50
C LYS A 115 -15.36 9.63 -26.98
N ASP A 116 -15.55 10.83 -27.53
CA ASP A 116 -15.17 11.12 -28.93
C ASP A 116 -13.64 11.09 -29.07
N LEU A 117 -12.90 11.54 -28.05
CA LEU A 117 -11.45 11.46 -28.03
C LEU A 117 -10.97 9.99 -28.03
N GLU A 118 -11.55 9.12 -27.21
CA GLU A 118 -11.22 7.68 -27.19
C GLU A 118 -11.47 7.04 -28.56
N LEU A 119 -12.60 7.34 -29.19
CA LEU A 119 -12.95 6.80 -30.50
C LEU A 119 -12.00 7.30 -31.60
N ALA A 120 -11.70 8.60 -31.63
CA ALA A 120 -10.79 9.18 -32.62
C ALA A 120 -9.36 8.63 -32.47
N ALA A 121 -8.85 8.56 -31.24
CA ALA A 121 -7.53 8.01 -30.96
C ALA A 121 -7.46 6.51 -31.31
N THR A 122 -8.51 5.74 -31.01
CA THR A 122 -8.61 4.33 -31.43
C THR A 122 -8.57 4.18 -32.93
N SER A 123 -9.34 5.03 -33.68
CA SER A 123 -9.37 5.00 -35.14
C SER A 123 -8.01 5.36 -35.74
N ALA A 124 -7.34 6.37 -35.23
CA ALA A 124 -6.00 6.76 -35.67
C ALA A 124 -4.99 5.62 -35.48
N LEU A 125 -5.01 4.95 -34.33
CA LEU A 125 -4.16 3.81 -34.05
C LEU A 125 -4.41 2.62 -34.98
N ILE A 126 -5.67 2.32 -35.31
CA ILE A 126 -6.02 1.26 -36.28
C ILE A 126 -5.41 1.58 -37.64
N GLN A 127 -5.59 2.81 -38.13
CA GLN A 127 -5.07 3.24 -39.42
C GLN A 127 -3.55 3.17 -39.49
N LYS A 128 -2.86 3.63 -38.42
CA LYS A 128 -1.40 3.63 -38.38
C LYS A 128 -0.78 2.25 -38.27
N ASN A 129 -1.43 1.34 -37.54
CA ASN A 129 -0.88 0.04 -37.18
C ASN A 129 -1.41 -1.15 -38.01
N GLN A 130 -1.96 -0.89 -39.20
CA GLN A 130 -2.48 -1.94 -40.11
C GLN A 130 -1.44 -3.02 -40.40
N LYS A 131 -0.17 -2.64 -40.62
CA LYS A 131 0.93 -3.57 -40.95
C LYS A 131 1.26 -4.56 -39.83
N ILE A 132 1.08 -4.17 -38.56
CA ILE A 132 1.35 -5.03 -37.42
C ILE A 132 0.10 -5.77 -36.91
N SER A 133 -1.04 -5.57 -37.56
CA SER A 133 -2.32 -6.22 -37.20
C SER A 133 -2.73 -6.00 -35.76
N ALA A 134 -2.31 -4.88 -35.16
CA ALA A 134 -2.80 -4.47 -33.85
C ALA A 134 -4.27 -4.08 -33.96
N ARG A 135 -5.07 -4.47 -32.98
CA ARG A 135 -6.54 -4.28 -33.01
C ARG A 135 -7.08 -3.79 -31.67
N PRO A 136 -8.21 -3.09 -31.67
CA PRO A 136 -8.83 -2.66 -30.44
C PRO A 136 -9.28 -3.87 -29.60
N GLY A 137 -9.06 -3.78 -28.30
CA GLY A 137 -9.56 -4.67 -27.26
C GLY A 137 -10.71 -4.03 -26.50
N THR A 138 -11.04 -4.64 -25.37
CA THR A 138 -12.01 -4.11 -24.40
C THR A 138 -11.32 -3.78 -23.10
N GLU A 139 -11.99 -3.07 -22.19
CA GLU A 139 -11.46 -2.74 -20.86
C GLU A 139 -10.99 -4.00 -20.10
N SER A 140 -11.70 -5.13 -20.25
CA SER A 140 -11.36 -6.40 -19.60
C SER A 140 -10.42 -7.31 -20.37
N LYS A 141 -10.18 -7.04 -21.68
CA LYS A 141 -9.38 -7.90 -22.57
C LYS A 141 -8.54 -7.06 -23.52
N HIS A 142 -7.41 -6.58 -23.04
CA HIS A 142 -6.40 -5.88 -23.82
C HIS A 142 -5.00 -6.28 -23.34
N ASP A 143 -4.02 -6.14 -24.22
CA ASP A 143 -2.61 -6.37 -23.92
C ASP A 143 -1.92 -5.05 -23.54
N LYS A 144 -2.36 -3.92 -24.12
CA LYS A 144 -1.85 -2.57 -23.84
C LYS A 144 -2.98 -1.58 -23.53
N LEU A 145 -2.85 -0.89 -22.40
CA LEU A 145 -3.69 0.25 -22.03
C LEU A 145 -2.99 1.54 -22.46
N LEU A 146 -3.66 2.35 -23.28
CA LEU A 146 -3.24 3.71 -23.64
C LEU A 146 -4.11 4.69 -22.88
N GLN A 147 -3.64 5.07 -21.69
CA GLN A 147 -4.34 5.96 -20.77
C GLN A 147 -4.06 7.42 -21.12
N ILE A 148 -5.09 8.26 -21.04
CA ILE A 148 -5.00 9.70 -21.23
C ILE A 148 -5.66 10.39 -20.04
N TYR A 149 -4.97 11.33 -19.42
CA TYR A 149 -5.58 12.22 -18.43
C TYR A 149 -5.77 13.61 -19.03
N VAL A 150 -6.99 14.14 -18.99
CA VAL A 150 -7.33 15.45 -19.52
C VAL A 150 -7.70 16.37 -18.36
N THR A 151 -6.96 17.47 -18.21
CA THR A 151 -7.24 18.55 -17.27
C THR A 151 -7.79 19.76 -18.02
N LYS A 152 -8.15 20.82 -17.30
CA LYS A 152 -8.64 22.07 -17.94
C LYS A 152 -7.64 22.69 -18.93
N SER A 153 -6.34 22.52 -18.68
CA SER A 153 -5.28 23.22 -19.43
C SER A 153 -4.39 22.27 -20.24
N ASN A 154 -4.21 21.05 -19.79
CA ASN A 154 -3.25 20.11 -20.38
C ASN A 154 -3.89 18.72 -20.58
N ALA A 155 -3.21 17.91 -21.40
CA ALA A 155 -3.46 16.49 -21.46
C ALA A 155 -2.15 15.74 -21.20
N TYR A 156 -2.26 14.54 -20.63
CA TYR A 156 -1.16 13.66 -20.28
C TYR A 156 -1.37 12.32 -20.97
N VAL A 157 -0.57 12.06 -22.01
CA VAL A 157 -0.62 10.78 -22.73
C VAL A 157 0.38 9.83 -22.12
N CYS A 158 -0.14 8.74 -21.54
CA CYS A 158 0.65 7.84 -20.72
C CYS A 158 1.48 6.88 -21.57
N ILE A 159 2.76 6.78 -21.25
CA ILE A 159 3.72 5.82 -21.82
C ILE A 159 3.74 4.54 -20.96
N PHE A 160 3.61 4.71 -19.64
CA PHE A 160 3.59 3.63 -18.66
C PHE A 160 2.51 3.92 -17.62
N VAL A 161 1.80 2.89 -17.19
CA VAL A 161 0.73 2.96 -16.19
C VAL A 161 0.97 1.88 -15.15
N ASP A 162 0.98 2.26 -13.88
CA ASP A 162 1.03 1.35 -12.74
C ASP A 162 -0.11 1.63 -11.77
N GLU A 163 -0.65 0.59 -11.15
CA GLU A 163 -1.72 0.74 -10.16
C GLU A 163 -1.16 1.04 -8.78
N GLY A 164 -1.72 2.03 -8.11
CA GLY A 164 -1.44 2.30 -6.71
C GLY A 164 -2.23 1.39 -5.76
N LEU A 165 -1.81 1.32 -4.51
CA LEU A 165 -2.48 0.51 -3.47
C LEU A 165 -3.76 1.16 -2.90
N GLY A 166 -4.17 2.32 -3.40
CA GLY A 166 -5.34 3.02 -2.91
C GLY A 166 -5.20 3.50 -1.46
N GLY A 167 -6.30 3.49 -0.72
CA GLY A 167 -6.35 3.98 0.66
C GLY A 167 -6.25 5.49 0.77
N THR A 168 -5.94 6.00 1.97
CA THR A 168 -5.69 7.43 2.19
C THR A 168 -4.18 7.72 2.26
N ALA A 169 -3.80 8.98 2.14
CA ALA A 169 -2.38 9.37 2.21
C ALA A 169 -1.74 8.92 3.55
N ASN A 170 -0.52 8.39 3.49
CA ASN A 170 0.22 7.98 4.69
C ASN A 170 0.25 9.12 5.73
N ASN A 171 0.09 8.77 7.00
CA ASN A 171 0.11 9.69 8.14
C ASN A 171 -0.96 10.78 8.11
N SER A 172 -1.99 10.67 7.27
CA SER A 172 -3.04 11.69 7.10
C SER A 172 -4.00 11.79 8.28
N GLN A 173 -4.04 10.78 9.16
CA GLN A 173 -4.81 10.84 10.41
C GLN A 173 -4.14 11.71 11.47
N LEU A 174 -2.85 12.07 11.31
CA LEU A 174 -2.04 12.79 12.29
C LEU A 174 -2.03 12.11 13.67
N LYS A 175 -2.25 10.81 13.69
CA LYS A 175 -2.31 9.96 14.87
C LYS A 175 -1.38 8.76 14.71
N LYS A 176 -0.81 8.31 15.83
CA LYS A 176 -0.02 7.08 15.88
C LYS A 176 -0.89 5.94 16.37
N SER A 177 -0.66 4.73 15.83
CA SER A 177 -1.28 3.50 16.29
C SER A 177 -0.21 2.45 16.58
N VAL A 178 -0.37 1.69 17.66
CA VAL A 178 0.49 0.55 17.95
C VAL A 178 -0.09 -0.68 17.27
N CYS A 179 0.73 -1.37 16.46
CA CYS A 179 0.38 -2.61 15.79
C CYS A 179 1.33 -3.73 16.21
N CYS A 180 0.81 -4.94 16.40
CA CYS A 180 1.62 -6.12 16.63
C CYS A 180 1.72 -6.96 15.36
N ILE A 181 2.92 -7.48 15.09
CA ILE A 181 3.21 -8.48 14.06
C ILE A 181 3.62 -9.75 14.80
N SER A 182 2.77 -10.78 14.77
CA SER A 182 2.98 -12.08 15.41
C SER A 182 2.70 -13.27 14.49
N ASP A 183 2.20 -12.98 13.30
CA ASP A 183 1.90 -13.88 12.21
C ASP A 183 1.59 -13.09 10.93
N GLU A 184 1.25 -13.79 9.87
CA GLU A 184 0.92 -13.20 8.57
C GLU A 184 -0.37 -12.37 8.61
N PHE A 185 -1.35 -12.80 9.38
CA PHE A 185 -2.64 -12.09 9.51
C PHE A 185 -2.46 -10.74 10.22
N SER A 186 -1.69 -10.72 11.30
CA SER A 186 -1.38 -9.49 12.03
C SER A 186 -0.50 -8.53 11.22
N ALA A 187 0.33 -9.04 10.32
CA ALA A 187 1.09 -8.20 9.39
C ALA A 187 0.18 -7.50 8.36
N ILE A 188 -0.82 -8.21 7.83
CA ILE A 188 -1.85 -7.61 6.97
C ILE A 188 -2.66 -6.56 7.74
N ASN A 189 -3.01 -6.83 9.00
CA ASN A 189 -3.64 -5.85 9.87
C ASN A 189 -2.80 -4.57 10.03
N CYS A 190 -1.48 -4.72 10.19
CA CYS A 190 -0.55 -3.60 10.25
C CYS A 190 -0.52 -2.82 8.92
N LEU A 191 -0.50 -3.49 7.77
CA LEU A 191 -0.56 -2.88 6.44
C LEU A 191 -1.83 -2.04 6.27
N GLU A 192 -2.99 -2.61 6.60
CA GLU A 192 -4.27 -1.91 6.50
C GLU A 192 -4.35 -0.70 7.46
N THR A 193 -3.72 -0.79 8.64
CA THR A 193 -3.61 0.37 9.55
C THR A 193 -2.81 1.51 8.92
N ILE A 194 -1.71 1.22 8.20
CA ILE A 194 -0.94 2.22 7.46
C ILE A 194 -1.78 2.78 6.32
N LYS A 195 -2.49 1.92 5.56
CA LYS A 195 -3.37 2.29 4.45
C LYS A 195 -4.53 3.21 4.88
N GLN A 196 -5.00 3.07 6.13
CA GLN A 196 -5.98 3.97 6.74
C GLN A 196 -5.38 5.33 7.19
N GLY A 197 -4.09 5.56 6.95
CA GLY A 197 -3.41 6.83 7.20
C GLY A 197 -2.87 7.03 8.61
N PHE A 198 -2.75 5.98 9.41
CA PHE A 198 -2.10 6.04 10.72
C PHE A 198 -0.58 5.90 10.60
N GLU A 199 0.14 6.63 11.46
CA GLU A 199 1.57 6.38 11.68
C GLU A 199 1.73 5.19 12.62
N VAL A 200 2.31 4.10 12.15
CA VAL A 200 2.38 2.86 12.92
C VAL A 200 3.66 2.76 13.75
N LYS A 201 3.51 2.38 15.04
CA LYS A 201 4.59 1.83 15.87
C LYS A 201 4.47 0.31 15.86
N PRO A 202 5.36 -0.41 15.16
CA PRO A 202 5.31 -1.86 15.10
C PRO A 202 5.93 -2.50 16.35
N ILE A 203 5.30 -3.59 16.81
CA ILE A 203 5.81 -4.49 17.83
C ILE A 203 5.86 -5.88 17.20
N VAL A 204 6.95 -6.61 17.35
CA VAL A 204 7.06 -8.00 16.90
C VAL A 204 6.96 -8.92 18.11
N CYS A 205 5.94 -9.81 18.13
CA CYS A 205 5.78 -10.82 19.17
C CYS A 205 6.10 -12.20 18.61
N TYR A 206 7.11 -12.88 19.17
CA TYR A 206 7.61 -14.15 18.67
C TYR A 206 7.78 -15.18 19.80
N GLU A 207 7.65 -16.46 19.46
CA GLU A 207 7.72 -17.59 20.40
C GLU A 207 9.09 -18.28 20.34
N THR A 208 9.64 -18.45 19.13
CA THR A 208 10.93 -19.12 18.90
C THR A 208 11.87 -18.26 18.05
N ARG A 209 13.11 -18.69 17.91
CA ARG A 209 14.10 -18.02 17.05
C ARG A 209 13.69 -18.09 15.56
N GLU A 210 13.21 -19.23 15.12
CA GLU A 210 12.75 -19.44 13.75
C GLU A 210 11.54 -18.54 13.43
N ASP A 211 10.64 -18.40 14.39
CA ASP A 211 9.50 -17.51 14.31
C ASP A 211 9.96 -16.04 14.20
N LEU A 212 10.94 -15.63 15.02
CA LEU A 212 11.53 -14.30 14.94
C LEU A 212 12.09 -14.00 13.54
N ILE A 213 12.92 -14.90 12.99
CA ILE A 213 13.52 -14.73 11.65
C ILE A 213 12.43 -14.60 10.59
N HIS A 214 11.38 -15.43 10.69
CA HIS A 214 10.24 -15.38 9.79
C HIS A 214 9.50 -14.05 9.87
N LEU A 215 9.18 -13.57 11.07
CA LEU A 215 8.46 -12.30 11.29
C LEU A 215 9.28 -11.08 10.88
N VAL A 216 10.61 -11.10 11.03
CA VAL A 216 11.50 -10.05 10.55
C VAL A 216 11.46 -9.95 9.01
N LYS A 217 11.42 -11.08 8.30
CA LYS A 217 11.24 -11.11 6.83
C LYS A 217 9.89 -10.54 6.39
N ILE A 218 8.84 -10.75 7.18
CA ILE A 218 7.51 -10.16 6.93
C ILE A 218 7.54 -8.67 7.24
N LEU A 219 8.09 -8.26 8.37
CA LEU A 219 8.23 -6.87 8.75
C LEU A 219 8.96 -6.06 7.68
N ASP A 220 10.03 -6.61 7.08
CA ASP A 220 10.79 -5.96 6.01
C ASP A 220 9.92 -5.57 4.79
N LYS A 221 8.82 -6.28 4.52
CA LYS A 221 7.85 -5.93 3.47
C LYS A 221 7.03 -4.68 3.81
N LEU A 222 6.87 -4.37 5.09
CA LEU A 222 6.10 -3.23 5.58
C LEU A 222 6.95 -1.97 5.79
N LEU A 223 8.20 -2.14 6.18
CA LEU A 223 9.11 -1.04 6.54
C LEU A 223 9.21 0.08 5.47
N PRO A 224 9.35 -0.22 4.17
CA PRO A 224 9.46 0.80 3.12
C PRO A 224 8.24 1.74 3.05
N ARG A 225 7.07 1.28 3.54
CA ARG A 225 5.79 2.03 3.49
C ARG A 225 5.56 2.93 4.70
N MET A 226 6.46 2.90 5.69
CA MET A 226 6.31 3.68 6.93
C MET A 226 6.85 5.11 6.82
N LEU A 227 7.41 5.51 5.67
CA LEU A 227 7.92 6.86 5.40
C LEU A 227 8.89 7.38 6.47
N ARG A 228 9.80 6.54 6.90
CA ARG A 228 10.84 6.86 7.89
C ARG A 228 12.21 6.45 7.38
N LEU A 229 13.22 7.17 7.78
CA LEU A 229 14.62 6.81 7.55
C LEU A 229 15.15 5.99 8.73
N ASP A 230 14.78 6.40 9.93
CA ASP A 230 15.13 5.72 11.18
C ASP A 230 13.86 5.22 11.86
N ILE A 231 13.89 4.01 12.41
CA ILE A 231 12.76 3.39 13.07
C ILE A 231 13.16 2.73 14.38
N GLU A 232 12.31 2.89 15.40
CA GLU A 232 12.37 2.12 16.64
C GLU A 232 11.45 0.91 16.51
N LEU A 233 12.02 -0.27 16.71
CA LEU A 233 11.32 -1.55 16.67
C LEU A 233 11.35 -2.19 18.05
N GLU A 234 10.20 -2.70 18.47
CA GLU A 234 10.01 -3.37 19.75
C GLU A 234 9.80 -4.87 19.50
N PHE A 235 10.63 -5.71 20.12
CA PHE A 235 10.55 -7.16 20.02
C PHE A 235 10.19 -7.76 21.38
N CYS A 236 9.17 -8.60 21.42
CA CYS A 236 8.66 -9.25 22.59
C CYS A 236 8.71 -10.77 22.41
N LYS A 237 9.58 -11.47 23.16
CA LYS A 237 9.55 -12.93 23.24
C LYS A 237 8.41 -13.32 24.17
N ILE A 238 7.47 -14.10 23.66
CA ILE A 238 6.28 -14.59 24.37
C ILE A 238 6.36 -16.09 24.62
N PRO A 239 5.60 -16.64 25.58
CA PRO A 239 5.48 -18.09 25.78
C PRO A 239 4.96 -18.78 24.53
N LYS A 240 5.27 -20.07 24.39
CA LYS A 240 4.69 -20.92 23.33
C LYS A 240 3.20 -21.16 23.58
N PHE A 241 2.41 -21.06 22.52
CA PHE A 241 0.99 -21.35 22.52
C PHE A 241 0.66 -22.51 21.58
N GLY A 242 -0.42 -23.21 21.85
CA GLY A 242 -0.96 -24.22 20.94
C GLY A 242 -1.43 -23.57 19.62
N LYS A 243 -1.35 -24.33 18.53
CA LYS A 243 -1.88 -23.91 17.21
C LYS A 243 -3.39 -24.16 17.08
N ASN A 244 -4.03 -24.67 18.12
CA ASN A 244 -5.47 -24.85 18.20
C ASN A 244 -6.19 -23.52 18.50
N PRO A 245 -7.52 -23.42 18.32
CA PRO A 245 -8.28 -22.21 18.57
C PRO A 245 -8.08 -21.60 19.96
N GLU A 246 -7.95 -22.41 21.02
CA GLU A 246 -7.70 -21.94 22.39
C GLU A 246 -6.34 -21.26 22.53
N GLY A 247 -5.29 -21.85 21.94
CA GLY A 247 -3.95 -21.28 21.93
C GLY A 247 -3.91 -19.95 21.20
N ILE A 248 -4.56 -19.86 20.05
CA ILE A 248 -4.64 -18.61 19.24
C ILE A 248 -5.34 -17.50 20.03
N ILE A 249 -6.48 -17.78 20.66
CA ILE A 249 -7.22 -16.79 21.48
C ILE A 249 -6.38 -16.36 22.68
N SER A 250 -5.70 -17.29 23.35
CA SER A 250 -4.86 -16.98 24.51
C SER A 250 -3.64 -16.13 24.10
N LYS A 251 -3.00 -16.46 22.95
CA LYS A 251 -1.92 -15.66 22.35
C LYS A 251 -2.38 -14.24 22.04
N ASN A 252 -3.51 -14.07 21.36
CA ASN A 252 -4.04 -12.75 21.00
C ASN A 252 -4.42 -11.93 22.23
N SER A 253 -4.95 -12.55 23.29
CA SER A 253 -5.24 -11.87 24.56
C SER A 253 -3.96 -11.37 25.23
N LEU A 254 -2.88 -12.15 25.24
CA LEU A 254 -1.57 -11.71 25.74
C LEU A 254 -1.02 -10.56 24.89
N ILE A 255 -1.06 -10.67 23.56
CA ILE A 255 -0.60 -9.64 22.62
C ILE A 255 -1.38 -8.33 22.86
N THR A 256 -2.69 -8.39 23.08
CA THR A 256 -3.50 -7.21 23.41
C THR A 256 -2.99 -6.50 24.66
N ASN A 257 -2.62 -7.24 25.70
CA ASN A 257 -2.00 -6.65 26.91
C ASN A 257 -0.64 -6.00 26.60
N ILE A 258 0.18 -6.62 25.73
CA ILE A 258 1.49 -6.07 25.33
C ILE A 258 1.31 -4.75 24.58
N ILE A 259 0.42 -4.70 23.58
CA ILE A 259 0.19 -3.46 22.81
C ILE A 259 -0.41 -2.34 23.65
N ILE A 260 -1.32 -2.65 24.59
CA ILE A 260 -1.86 -1.68 25.55
C ILE A 260 -0.72 -1.08 26.40
N LYS A 261 0.16 -1.93 26.95
CA LYS A 261 1.28 -1.49 27.75
C LYS A 261 2.25 -0.61 26.96
N SER A 262 2.60 -1.04 25.73
CA SER A 262 3.48 -0.27 24.86
C SER A 262 2.86 1.06 24.42
N ALA A 263 1.55 1.09 24.13
CA ALA A 263 0.83 2.30 23.76
C ALA A 263 0.86 3.32 24.90
N LYS A 264 0.59 2.88 26.14
CA LYS A 264 0.68 3.75 27.34
C LYS A 264 2.10 4.30 27.53
N GLN A 265 3.13 3.44 27.44
CA GLN A 265 4.53 3.86 27.58
C GLN A 265 4.94 4.88 26.51
N ALA A 266 4.47 4.70 25.28
CA ALA A 266 4.76 5.59 24.16
C ALA A 266 3.81 6.80 24.07
N LYS A 267 2.83 6.94 24.97
CA LYS A 267 1.77 7.98 24.94
C LYS A 267 1.00 7.99 23.62
N ILE A 268 0.74 6.81 23.06
CA ILE A 268 -0.04 6.61 21.83
C ILE A 268 -1.47 6.24 22.24
N SER A 269 -2.46 6.93 21.68
CA SER A 269 -3.87 6.75 22.04
C SER A 269 -4.56 5.61 21.27
N HIS A 270 -4.04 5.16 20.13
CA HIS A 270 -4.67 4.16 19.27
C HIS A 270 -3.89 2.85 19.28
N VAL A 271 -4.62 1.75 19.24
CA VAL A 271 -4.06 0.40 19.09
C VAL A 271 -4.83 -0.36 18.02
N SER A 272 -4.11 -1.06 17.17
CA SER A 272 -4.70 -1.88 16.11
C SER A 272 -4.75 -3.33 16.57
N LEU A 273 -5.96 -3.89 16.63
CA LEU A 273 -6.23 -5.26 17.03
C LEU A 273 -6.26 -6.16 15.80
N SER A 274 -5.42 -7.19 15.80
CA SER A 274 -5.38 -8.19 14.72
C SER A 274 -6.52 -9.20 14.91
N THR A 275 -7.75 -8.70 14.84
CA THR A 275 -8.99 -9.49 14.97
C THR A 275 -9.96 -9.12 13.86
N SER A 276 -10.87 -10.05 13.55
CA SER A 276 -11.98 -9.83 12.63
C SER A 276 -13.23 -10.49 13.19
N PRO A 277 -14.37 -9.80 13.23
CA PRO A 277 -15.65 -10.39 13.65
C PRO A 277 -16.15 -11.48 12.69
N LEU A 278 -15.58 -11.58 11.49
CA LEU A 278 -15.86 -12.66 10.53
C LEU A 278 -15.13 -13.96 10.88
N ILE A 279 -14.06 -13.89 11.68
CA ILE A 279 -13.19 -15.03 12.03
C ILE A 279 -13.40 -15.41 13.49
N PHE A 280 -13.33 -14.42 14.38
CA PHE A 280 -13.45 -14.63 15.82
C PHE A 280 -14.87 -14.44 16.31
N PRO A 281 -15.28 -15.11 17.40
CA PRO A 281 -16.57 -14.87 18.03
C PRO A 281 -16.74 -13.39 18.40
N SER A 282 -17.92 -12.82 18.15
CA SER A 282 -18.19 -11.39 18.39
C SER A 282 -17.99 -10.99 19.87
N ASN A 283 -18.38 -11.83 20.81
CA ASN A 283 -18.16 -11.62 22.23
C ASN A 283 -16.68 -11.56 22.62
N TYR A 284 -15.82 -12.30 21.91
CA TYR A 284 -14.37 -12.23 22.11
C TYR A 284 -13.79 -10.92 21.57
N VAL A 285 -14.17 -10.52 20.37
CA VAL A 285 -13.76 -9.24 19.77
C VAL A 285 -14.18 -8.07 20.66
N GLU A 286 -15.42 -8.09 21.13
CA GLU A 286 -15.97 -7.11 22.07
C GLU A 286 -15.19 -7.07 23.39
N THR A 287 -14.78 -8.22 23.91
CA THR A 287 -13.96 -8.31 25.12
C THR A 287 -12.63 -7.61 24.95
N LEU A 288 -11.92 -7.83 23.82
CA LEU A 288 -10.66 -7.15 23.52
C LEU A 288 -10.85 -5.63 23.36
N GLN A 289 -11.92 -5.21 22.68
CA GLN A 289 -12.26 -3.79 22.55
C GLN A 289 -12.52 -3.14 23.93
N LYS A 290 -13.34 -3.75 24.77
CA LYS A 290 -13.61 -3.28 26.15
C LYS A 290 -12.30 -3.18 26.97
N GLN A 291 -11.40 -4.15 26.83
CA GLN A 291 -10.11 -4.12 27.51
C GLN A 291 -9.27 -2.93 27.09
N VAL A 292 -9.24 -2.59 25.78
CA VAL A 292 -8.54 -1.40 25.26
C VAL A 292 -9.19 -0.11 25.76
N PHE A 293 -10.52 -0.01 25.71
CA PHE A 293 -11.26 1.16 26.20
C PHE A 293 -11.05 1.37 27.71
N SER A 294 -11.09 0.30 28.50
CA SER A 294 -10.81 0.38 29.95
C SER A 294 -9.38 0.84 30.27
N ALA A 295 -8.48 0.75 29.29
CA ALA A 295 -7.13 1.29 29.40
C ALA A 295 -7.00 2.76 28.96
N ASN A 296 -8.11 3.44 28.61
CA ASN A 296 -8.20 4.77 28.02
C ASN A 296 -7.50 4.86 26.66
N LEU A 297 -7.62 3.81 25.85
CA LEU A 297 -7.10 3.74 24.48
C LEU A 297 -8.24 3.51 23.48
N ILE A 298 -7.98 3.80 22.21
CA ILE A 298 -8.95 3.66 21.12
C ILE A 298 -8.58 2.41 20.31
N PRO A 299 -9.43 1.36 20.31
CA PRO A 299 -9.20 0.18 19.50
C PRO A 299 -9.55 0.43 18.05
N GLN A 300 -8.75 -0.12 17.13
CA GLN A 300 -8.99 -0.17 15.70
C GLN A 300 -9.06 -1.63 15.27
N ILE A 301 -9.96 -1.96 14.34
CA ILE A 301 -10.09 -3.28 13.73
C ILE A 301 -10.06 -3.10 12.20
N PRO A 302 -8.87 -2.91 11.60
CA PRO A 302 -8.74 -2.70 10.15
C PRO A 302 -9.26 -3.87 9.32
N LEU A 303 -9.20 -5.09 9.86
CA LEU A 303 -9.69 -6.31 9.22
C LEU A 303 -11.11 -6.67 9.66
N SER A 304 -11.99 -5.68 9.83
CA SER A 304 -13.42 -5.93 10.08
C SER A 304 -14.07 -6.72 8.94
N GLY A 305 -13.62 -6.54 7.71
CA GLY A 305 -13.85 -7.40 6.55
C GLY A 305 -12.52 -7.90 5.98
N ILE A 306 -12.55 -9.01 5.23
CA ILE A 306 -11.40 -9.50 4.45
C ILE A 306 -11.93 -9.75 3.05
N ASP A 307 -11.62 -8.87 2.13
CA ASP A 307 -12.03 -8.93 0.74
C ASP A 307 -10.86 -9.23 -0.21
N SER A 308 -11.16 -9.31 -1.50
CA SER A 308 -10.16 -9.57 -2.54
C SER A 308 -9.14 -8.44 -2.67
N GLU A 309 -9.50 -7.21 -2.32
CA GLU A 309 -8.59 -6.06 -2.40
C GLU A 309 -7.51 -6.13 -1.32
N ILE A 310 -7.88 -6.47 -0.08
CA ILE A 310 -6.92 -6.69 1.01
C ILE A 310 -5.91 -7.78 0.64
N ILE A 311 -6.39 -8.88 0.05
CA ILE A 311 -5.54 -9.97 -0.41
C ILE A 311 -4.64 -9.53 -1.57
N LYS A 312 -5.18 -8.78 -2.55
CA LYS A 312 -4.39 -8.21 -3.66
C LYS A 312 -3.26 -7.32 -3.12
N ASN A 313 -3.56 -6.39 -2.22
CA ASN A 313 -2.58 -5.50 -1.60
C ASN A 313 -1.47 -6.27 -0.87
N ALA A 314 -1.83 -7.33 -0.14
CA ALA A 314 -0.85 -8.18 0.54
C ALA A 314 0.09 -8.90 -0.47
N LYS A 315 -0.44 -9.38 -1.61
CA LYS A 315 0.37 -9.97 -2.68
C LYS A 315 1.34 -8.95 -3.28
N GLU A 316 0.87 -7.77 -3.61
CA GLU A 316 1.67 -6.71 -4.23
C GLU A 316 2.85 -6.24 -3.38
N ILE A 317 2.74 -6.31 -2.06
CA ILE A 317 3.87 -6.03 -1.16
C ILE A 317 4.80 -7.24 -0.95
N GLY A 318 4.61 -8.32 -1.68
CA GLY A 318 5.46 -9.52 -1.65
C GLY A 318 5.11 -10.51 -0.55
N MET A 319 3.86 -10.51 -0.06
CA MET A 319 3.36 -11.52 0.89
C MET A 319 2.62 -12.69 0.21
N GLU A 320 2.68 -12.82 -1.12
CA GLU A 320 1.95 -13.83 -1.89
C GLU A 320 2.13 -15.26 -1.35
N LYS A 321 3.38 -15.65 -1.05
CA LYS A 321 3.70 -16.98 -0.50
C LYS A 321 3.08 -17.28 0.87
N TYR A 322 2.56 -16.27 1.56
CA TYR A 322 1.96 -16.41 2.88
C TYR A 322 0.43 -16.42 2.87
N ILE A 323 -0.19 -16.10 1.73
CA ILE A 323 -1.66 -16.00 1.62
C ILE A 323 -2.37 -17.31 1.97
N SER A 324 -1.82 -18.46 1.57
CA SER A 324 -2.38 -19.78 1.92
C SER A 324 -2.48 -20.01 3.43
N LYS A 325 -1.57 -19.43 4.23
CA LYS A 325 -1.63 -19.51 5.70
C LYS A 325 -2.74 -18.59 6.25
N VAL A 326 -2.91 -17.41 5.67
CA VAL A 326 -4.01 -16.50 6.02
C VAL A 326 -5.36 -17.14 5.71
N GLU A 327 -5.52 -17.75 4.53
CA GLU A 327 -6.74 -18.46 4.15
C GLU A 327 -7.07 -19.63 5.10
N LYS A 328 -6.05 -20.40 5.51
CA LYS A 328 -6.23 -21.46 6.52
C LYS A 328 -6.66 -20.89 7.87
N PHE A 329 -6.06 -19.77 8.27
CA PHE A 329 -6.40 -19.08 9.52
C PHE A 329 -7.86 -18.62 9.51
N VAL A 330 -8.31 -17.99 8.41
CA VAL A 330 -9.69 -17.52 8.22
C VAL A 330 -10.71 -18.66 8.32
N LYS A 331 -10.35 -19.86 7.86
CA LYS A 331 -11.22 -21.06 7.94
C LYS A 331 -11.23 -21.73 9.32
N THR A 332 -10.44 -21.26 10.29
CA THR A 332 -10.39 -21.84 11.63
C THR A 332 -11.70 -21.54 12.39
N ASN A 333 -12.29 -22.58 12.97
CA ASN A 333 -13.53 -22.43 13.74
C ASN A 333 -13.24 -22.08 15.20
N PHE A 334 -13.64 -20.89 15.63
CA PHE A 334 -13.45 -20.34 16.97
C PHE A 334 -14.71 -20.37 17.87
N THR A 335 -15.82 -20.97 17.44
CA THR A 335 -17.15 -20.79 18.06
C THR A 335 -17.30 -21.32 19.50
N LYS A 336 -16.40 -22.16 19.99
CA LYS A 336 -16.54 -22.82 21.32
C LYS A 336 -15.33 -22.63 22.25
N VAL A 337 -14.63 -21.51 22.14
CA VAL A 337 -13.36 -21.34 22.86
C VAL A 337 -13.49 -20.38 24.04
N LYS A 338 -12.98 -20.80 25.21
CA LYS A 338 -12.79 -19.93 26.39
C LYS A 338 -11.33 -19.51 26.46
N SER A 339 -11.07 -18.22 26.65
CA SER A 339 -9.71 -17.72 26.87
C SER A 339 -9.20 -18.17 28.23
N LYS A 340 -7.99 -18.75 28.27
CA LYS A 340 -7.25 -19.00 29.51
C LYS A 340 -6.20 -17.90 29.69
N SER A 341 -6.14 -17.25 30.84
CA SER A 341 -5.09 -16.29 31.15
C SER A 341 -3.75 -17.03 31.27
N ASN A 342 -2.83 -16.80 30.34
CA ASN A 342 -1.49 -17.36 30.43
C ASN A 342 -0.56 -16.31 31.05
N LYS A 343 -0.03 -16.55 32.24
CA LYS A 343 0.87 -15.65 32.97
C LYS A 343 2.36 -15.89 32.64
N GLY A 344 2.66 -16.29 31.41
CA GLY A 344 4.04 -16.53 31.01
C GLY A 344 4.90 -15.25 31.03
N LYS A 345 6.21 -15.42 31.30
CA LYS A 345 7.18 -14.32 31.32
C LYS A 345 7.38 -13.80 29.89
N VAL A 346 7.23 -12.47 29.71
CA VAL A 346 7.50 -11.77 28.44
C VAL A 346 8.83 -11.04 28.59
N SER A 347 9.77 -11.26 27.68
CA SER A 347 10.99 -10.44 27.61
C SER A 347 10.88 -9.46 26.45
N LYS A 348 11.41 -8.25 26.64
CA LYS A 348 11.31 -7.14 25.69
C LYS A 348 12.69 -6.64 25.34
N LYS A 349 12.95 -6.44 24.03
CA LYS A 349 14.13 -5.73 23.51
C LYS A 349 13.67 -4.64 22.54
N ILE A 350 14.28 -3.46 22.62
CA ILE A 350 14.02 -2.34 21.71
C ILE A 350 15.30 -2.06 20.94
N ILE A 351 15.19 -1.95 19.62
CA ILE A 351 16.29 -1.56 18.76
C ILE A 351 15.94 -0.33 17.95
N LYS A 352 16.93 0.45 17.57
CA LYS A 352 16.81 1.56 16.62
C LYS A 352 17.67 1.25 15.43
N ILE A 353 17.08 1.27 14.24
CA ILE A 353 17.80 1.00 13.01
C ILE A 353 17.53 2.09 11.98
N ARG A 354 18.50 2.30 11.09
CA ARG A 354 18.32 3.06 9.88
C ARG A 354 17.89 2.12 8.76
N LEU A 355 16.77 2.45 8.08
CA LEU A 355 16.24 1.62 7.02
C LEU A 355 17.12 1.70 5.76
N GLY A 356 17.38 0.55 5.17
CA GLY A 356 18.25 0.38 4.01
C GLY A 356 17.90 -0.88 3.21
N PRO A 357 18.79 -1.35 2.32
CA PRO A 357 18.55 -2.54 1.51
C PRO A 357 18.63 -3.85 2.32
N ASN A 358 19.36 -3.86 3.45
CA ASN A 358 19.65 -5.07 4.23
C ASN A 358 18.97 -5.08 5.61
N ASN A 359 17.72 -4.56 5.70
CA ASN A 359 17.02 -4.43 6.97
C ASN A 359 16.93 -5.74 7.76
N VAL A 360 16.70 -6.89 7.10
CA VAL A 360 16.59 -8.19 7.76
C VAL A 360 17.86 -8.51 8.54
N HIS A 361 19.02 -8.41 7.90
CA HIS A 361 20.32 -8.65 8.57
C HIS A 361 20.56 -7.64 9.69
N THR A 362 20.38 -6.35 9.41
CA THR A 362 20.57 -5.28 10.40
C THR A 362 19.71 -5.48 11.66
N ILE A 363 18.46 -5.94 11.49
CA ILE A 363 17.56 -6.23 12.61
C ILE A 363 18.04 -7.44 13.39
N LEU A 364 18.35 -8.56 12.72
CA LEU A 364 18.77 -9.80 13.37
C LEU A 364 20.10 -9.62 14.11
N ASP A 365 21.07 -8.93 13.51
CA ASP A 365 22.36 -8.59 14.16
C ASP A 365 22.15 -7.73 15.39
N SER A 366 21.27 -6.70 15.30
CA SER A 366 20.94 -5.84 16.45
C SER A 366 20.25 -6.59 17.59
N LEU A 367 19.65 -7.74 17.29
CA LEU A 367 19.05 -8.64 18.29
C LEU A 367 20.03 -9.69 18.82
N GLU A 368 21.28 -9.73 18.32
CA GLU A 368 22.28 -10.74 18.65
C GLU A 368 21.79 -12.18 18.35
N VAL A 369 21.09 -12.30 17.24
CA VAL A 369 20.64 -13.59 16.73
C VAL A 369 21.70 -14.06 15.74
N GLU A 370 22.53 -15.03 16.13
CA GLU A 370 23.44 -15.69 15.19
C GLU A 370 22.65 -16.26 14.01
N HIS A 371 23.18 -16.08 12.81
CA HIS A 371 22.56 -16.48 11.54
C HIS A 371 22.61 -17.97 11.27
#